data_17785b46da5d9b068d9ef61bd698ae04
#
_entry.id   17785b46da5d9b068d9ef61bd698ae04
#
_cell.length_a   1.000
_cell.length_b   1.000
_cell.length_c   1.000
_cell.angle_alpha   90.00
_cell.angle_beta   90.00
_cell.angle_gamma   90.00
#
_symmetry.space_group_name_H-M   'P 1'
#
loop_
_entity.id
_entity.type
_entity.pdbx_description
1 polymer ?
#
loop_
_entity_poly.entity_id
_entity_poly.type
_entity_poly.pdbx_seq_one_letter_code
_entity_poly.pdbx_strand_id
1 'polypeptide(L)'
;MDHAREFTRLYNLEYSEPNELIFRFVSIATGGVILFSYTGWSISIFWLMGYFGLHVYYHYYLTRSREVTTSQHTVHASVVFLAIHAFFIALPTYLMLQPDIAMNFCGTAAIACLLVWLIRRADVLPMIVFGNMVIIAVSVASMLVITLSRVDFFLAKIAMVLCSIGAVAYYAGAVLISRRQRIEAEESAYRSIEAQKMEAIGRLAGGVAHDFNNILTATLGNLDLYYEVPTESERNDCIEQARSAAVRGEALVQRLLAFAGRKNKATERHMLVSIFDSLEGLCRPLIPATIAIKVEDLPENMIVMIDEENITTALLNLVVNARDAISETGTITLSADRQHLPSPKVMQDGMPILPGNYIRIDVVDDGPGMQPDVLTRVLEPFFTTKPIGLGSGLGLPMVATFARESGGGLAFDTSPSGTKVSLYLPNP
;
A
#
# COMPACT_ATOMS: atom_id res chain seq x y z
N MET A 1 11.67 -12.92 -2.18
CA MET A 1 11.04 -11.98 -3.14
C MET A 1 9.54 -12.12 -2.98
N ASP A 2 8.83 -11.03 -2.83
CA ASP A 2 7.37 -11.03 -2.67
C ASP A 2 6.73 -11.08 -4.08
N HIS A 3 6.49 -12.28 -4.57
CA HIS A 3 5.95 -12.51 -5.92
C HIS A 3 4.57 -11.87 -6.12
N ALA A 4 3.80 -11.69 -5.05
CA ALA A 4 2.50 -11.02 -5.12
C ALA A 4 2.66 -9.52 -5.42
N ARG A 5 3.67 -8.88 -4.85
CA ARG A 5 4.01 -7.48 -5.17
C ARG A 5 4.51 -7.33 -6.59
N GLU A 6 5.37 -8.21 -7.05
CA GLU A 6 5.87 -8.21 -8.45
C GLU A 6 4.73 -8.37 -9.44
N PHE A 7 3.80 -9.29 -9.16
CA PHE A 7 2.65 -9.55 -10.02
C PHE A 7 1.68 -8.36 -10.07
N THR A 8 1.38 -7.75 -8.92
CA THR A 8 0.57 -6.52 -8.85
C THR A 8 1.26 -5.37 -9.59
N ARG A 9 2.59 -5.28 -9.53
CA ARG A 9 3.37 -4.30 -10.25
C ARG A 9 3.25 -4.46 -11.77
N LEU A 10 3.32 -5.70 -12.29
CA LEU A 10 3.11 -5.97 -13.72
C LEU A 10 1.72 -5.53 -14.20
N TYR A 11 0.69 -5.75 -13.38
CA TYR A 11 -0.64 -5.25 -13.67
C TYR A 11 -0.66 -3.72 -13.72
N ASN A 12 -0.08 -3.07 -12.72
CA ASN A 12 -0.04 -1.61 -12.65
C ASN A 12 0.80 -0.99 -13.77
N LEU A 13 1.88 -1.65 -14.21
CA LEU A 13 2.72 -1.20 -15.31
C LEU A 13 1.91 -1.01 -16.59
N GLU A 14 0.96 -1.90 -16.86
CA GLU A 14 0.19 -1.91 -18.10
C GLU A 14 -1.19 -1.22 -17.99
N TYR A 15 -1.88 -1.38 -16.85
CA TYR A 15 -3.31 -1.06 -16.71
C TYR A 15 -3.63 0.00 -15.65
N SER A 16 -2.65 0.62 -14.98
CA SER A 16 -2.92 1.60 -13.90
C SER A 16 -3.47 2.94 -14.39
N GLU A 17 -3.18 3.33 -15.63
CA GLU A 17 -3.60 4.62 -16.20
C GLU A 17 -4.68 4.40 -17.29
N PRO A 18 -5.97 4.39 -16.93
CA PRO A 18 -7.03 4.03 -17.86
C PRO A 18 -7.14 4.99 -19.07
N ASN A 19 -6.87 6.28 -18.86
CA ASN A 19 -6.92 7.27 -19.94
C ASN A 19 -5.81 7.03 -20.98
N GLU A 20 -4.59 6.71 -20.54
CA GLU A 20 -3.47 6.37 -21.42
C GLU A 20 -3.75 5.06 -22.17
N LEU A 21 -4.29 4.06 -21.48
CA LEU A 21 -4.65 2.78 -22.07
C LEU A 21 -5.70 2.93 -23.17
N ILE A 22 -6.77 3.67 -22.90
CA ILE A 22 -7.84 3.95 -23.88
C ILE A 22 -7.26 4.70 -25.09
N PHE A 23 -6.48 5.76 -24.86
CA PHE A 23 -5.85 6.52 -25.94
C PHE A 23 -4.97 5.64 -26.81
N ARG A 24 -4.13 4.79 -26.21
CA ARG A 24 -3.25 3.86 -26.91
C ARG A 24 -4.05 2.86 -27.74
N PHE A 25 -5.06 2.22 -27.16
CA PHE A 25 -5.88 1.23 -27.84
C PHE A 25 -6.69 1.83 -28.99
N VAL A 26 -7.29 3.00 -28.79
CA VAL A 26 -8.01 3.72 -29.85
C VAL A 26 -7.07 4.12 -30.97
N SER A 27 -5.88 4.64 -30.66
CA SER A 27 -4.89 5.04 -31.67
C SER A 27 -4.41 3.85 -32.51
N ILE A 28 -4.12 2.71 -31.86
CA ILE A 28 -3.67 1.50 -32.57
C ILE A 28 -4.81 0.91 -33.43
N ALA A 29 -6.03 0.84 -32.89
CA ALA A 29 -7.19 0.37 -33.65
C ALA A 29 -7.46 1.24 -34.89
N THR A 30 -7.50 2.56 -34.69
CA THR A 30 -7.71 3.53 -35.78
C THR A 30 -6.59 3.43 -36.82
N GLY A 31 -5.33 3.38 -36.38
CA GLY A 31 -4.17 3.25 -37.27
C GLY A 31 -4.22 1.97 -38.10
N GLY A 32 -4.57 0.83 -37.51
CA GLY A 32 -4.68 -0.44 -38.23
C GLY A 32 -5.83 -0.48 -39.23
N VAL A 33 -6.98 0.13 -38.89
CA VAL A 33 -8.13 0.26 -39.84
C VAL A 33 -7.79 1.19 -40.99
N ILE A 34 -7.15 2.34 -40.73
CA ILE A 34 -6.69 3.25 -41.78
C ILE A 34 -5.68 2.55 -42.69
N LEU A 35 -4.73 1.80 -42.13
CA LEU A 35 -3.75 1.07 -42.91
C LEU A 35 -4.40 0.03 -43.80
N PHE A 36 -5.41 -0.70 -43.31
CA PHE A 36 -6.21 -1.63 -44.11
C PHE A 36 -6.91 -0.90 -45.26
N SER A 37 -7.56 0.23 -44.96
CA SER A 37 -8.27 1.03 -45.96
C SER A 37 -7.34 1.61 -47.05
N TYR A 38 -6.11 1.94 -46.64
CA TYR A 38 -5.10 2.50 -47.55
C TYR A 38 -4.46 1.45 -48.46
N THR A 39 -4.16 0.26 -47.90
CA THR A 39 -3.36 -0.76 -48.60
C THR A 39 -4.17 -1.95 -49.10
N GLY A 40 -5.36 -2.18 -48.55
CA GLY A 40 -6.12 -3.43 -48.75
C GLY A 40 -5.50 -4.66 -48.04
N TRP A 41 -4.45 -4.49 -47.23
CA TRP A 41 -3.73 -5.60 -46.64
C TRP A 41 -4.48 -6.18 -45.43
N SER A 42 -5.01 -7.38 -45.56
CA SER A 42 -5.68 -8.10 -44.47
C SER A 42 -4.73 -8.36 -43.28
N ILE A 43 -3.41 -8.37 -43.47
CA ILE A 43 -2.42 -8.55 -42.44
C ILE A 43 -2.53 -7.50 -41.31
N SER A 44 -2.96 -6.27 -41.63
CA SER A 44 -3.17 -5.21 -40.65
C SER A 44 -4.32 -5.53 -39.70
N ILE A 45 -5.39 -6.16 -40.20
CA ILE A 45 -6.53 -6.60 -39.39
C ILE A 45 -6.14 -7.81 -38.52
N PHE A 46 -5.42 -8.80 -39.09
CA PHE A 46 -4.91 -9.93 -38.32
C PHE A 46 -3.95 -9.49 -37.22
N TRP A 47 -3.10 -8.51 -37.49
CA TRP A 47 -2.22 -7.92 -36.51
C TRP A 47 -3.01 -7.22 -35.40
N LEU A 48 -4.04 -6.45 -35.70
CA LEU A 48 -4.92 -5.85 -34.69
C LEU A 48 -5.57 -6.92 -33.80
N MET A 49 -6.16 -7.95 -34.42
CA MET A 49 -6.80 -9.03 -33.67
C MET A 49 -5.81 -9.74 -32.76
N GLY A 50 -4.61 -10.04 -33.24
CA GLY A 50 -3.54 -10.66 -32.45
C GLY A 50 -3.07 -9.78 -31.29
N TYR A 51 -2.86 -8.48 -31.54
CA TYR A 51 -2.46 -7.53 -30.52
C TYR A 51 -3.50 -7.41 -29.39
N PHE A 52 -4.77 -7.19 -29.73
CA PHE A 52 -5.83 -7.13 -28.72
C PHE A 52 -6.09 -8.48 -28.06
N GLY A 53 -5.99 -9.57 -28.78
CA GLY A 53 -6.10 -10.92 -28.22
C GLY A 53 -5.05 -11.20 -27.14
N LEU A 54 -3.78 -10.81 -27.41
CA LEU A 54 -2.71 -10.93 -26.43
C LEU A 54 -2.95 -10.06 -25.19
N HIS A 55 -3.46 -8.83 -25.36
CA HIS A 55 -3.81 -7.96 -24.22
C HIS A 55 -4.98 -8.52 -23.41
N VAL A 56 -6.02 -9.05 -24.04
CA VAL A 56 -7.15 -9.69 -23.35
C VAL A 56 -6.65 -10.91 -22.55
N TYR A 57 -5.82 -11.75 -23.17
CA TYR A 57 -5.20 -12.87 -22.49
C TYR A 57 -4.35 -12.42 -21.29
N TYR A 58 -3.51 -11.41 -21.48
CA TYR A 58 -2.63 -10.89 -20.43
C TYR A 58 -3.42 -10.32 -19.26
N HIS A 59 -4.44 -9.51 -19.53
CA HIS A 59 -5.33 -8.98 -18.50
C HIS A 59 -6.04 -10.10 -17.73
N TYR A 60 -6.62 -11.06 -18.43
CA TYR A 60 -7.27 -12.23 -17.83
C TYR A 60 -6.30 -13.01 -16.95
N TYR A 61 -5.10 -13.28 -17.44
CA TYR A 61 -4.07 -14.01 -16.71
C TYR A 61 -3.67 -13.29 -15.42
N LEU A 62 -3.40 -11.97 -15.50
CA LEU A 62 -3.02 -11.17 -14.34
C LEU A 62 -4.13 -11.05 -13.29
N THR A 63 -5.39 -10.97 -13.71
CA THR A 63 -6.52 -10.88 -12.77
C THR A 63 -6.82 -12.22 -12.09
N ARG A 64 -6.76 -13.32 -12.83
CA ARG A 64 -7.09 -14.65 -12.28
C ARG A 64 -5.99 -15.23 -11.39
N SER A 65 -4.73 -14.97 -11.68
CA SER A 65 -3.59 -15.53 -10.93
C SER A 65 -3.17 -14.70 -9.72
N ARG A 66 -3.94 -13.70 -9.33
CA ARG A 66 -3.62 -12.75 -8.24
C ARG A 66 -3.56 -13.43 -6.86
N GLU A 67 -4.36 -14.46 -6.65
CA GLU A 67 -4.50 -15.14 -5.35
C GLU A 67 -3.43 -16.19 -5.07
N VAL A 68 -2.80 -16.76 -6.13
CA VAL A 68 -1.78 -17.82 -6.00
C VAL A 68 -0.56 -17.45 -6.85
N THR A 69 0.24 -16.51 -6.38
CA THR A 69 1.41 -16.07 -7.13
C THR A 69 2.66 -16.87 -6.74
N THR A 70 3.28 -17.50 -7.74
CA THR A 70 4.56 -18.19 -7.65
C THR A 70 5.58 -17.54 -8.60
N SER A 71 6.85 -17.87 -8.44
CA SER A 71 7.91 -17.45 -9.39
C SER A 71 7.59 -17.78 -10.84
N GLN A 72 6.96 -18.93 -11.09
CA GLN A 72 6.55 -19.34 -12.44
C GLN A 72 5.49 -18.42 -13.05
N HIS A 73 4.53 -17.94 -12.24
CA HIS A 73 3.51 -17.00 -12.70
C HIS A 73 4.12 -15.65 -13.09
N THR A 74 5.09 -15.14 -12.31
CA THR A 74 5.80 -13.89 -12.63
C THR A 74 6.60 -14.01 -13.91
N VAL A 75 7.32 -15.13 -14.11
CA VAL A 75 8.06 -15.41 -15.35
C VAL A 75 7.10 -15.49 -16.54
N HIS A 76 6.01 -16.24 -16.43
CA HIS A 76 5.04 -16.36 -17.51
C HIS A 76 4.42 -14.99 -17.87
N ALA A 77 4.00 -14.21 -16.88
CA ALA A 77 3.49 -12.85 -17.11
C ALA A 77 4.52 -11.96 -17.82
N SER A 78 5.80 -12.03 -17.43
CA SER A 78 6.88 -11.29 -18.08
C SER A 78 7.09 -11.72 -19.54
N VAL A 79 7.02 -13.02 -19.82
CA VAL A 79 7.13 -13.55 -21.20
C VAL A 79 5.98 -13.07 -22.07
N VAL A 80 4.73 -13.12 -21.56
CA VAL A 80 3.56 -12.63 -22.31
C VAL A 80 3.66 -11.13 -22.56
N PHE A 81 4.12 -10.36 -21.58
CA PHE A 81 4.36 -8.92 -21.74
C PHE A 81 5.39 -8.64 -22.85
N LEU A 82 6.50 -9.36 -22.88
CA LEU A 82 7.50 -9.25 -23.94
C LEU A 82 6.96 -9.70 -25.31
N ALA A 83 6.13 -10.73 -25.33
CA ALA A 83 5.50 -11.20 -26.57
C ALA A 83 4.55 -10.14 -27.18
N ILE A 84 3.80 -9.39 -26.34
CA ILE A 84 2.98 -8.26 -26.79
C ILE A 84 3.84 -7.22 -27.50
N HIS A 85 5.00 -6.84 -26.93
CA HIS A 85 5.88 -5.84 -27.54
C HIS A 85 6.56 -6.35 -28.80
N ALA A 86 7.03 -7.59 -28.82
CA ALA A 86 7.60 -8.22 -30.01
C ALA A 86 6.58 -8.30 -31.13
N PHE A 87 5.34 -8.64 -30.82
CA PHE A 87 4.25 -8.68 -31.79
C PHE A 87 3.87 -7.29 -32.28
N PHE A 88 3.80 -6.31 -31.39
CA PHE A 88 3.51 -4.92 -31.77
C PHE A 88 4.53 -4.38 -32.74
N ILE A 89 5.83 -4.53 -32.47
CA ILE A 89 6.90 -3.90 -33.25
C ILE A 89 7.05 -4.51 -34.66
N ALA A 90 6.54 -5.72 -34.88
CA ALA A 90 6.68 -6.42 -36.17
C ALA A 90 6.04 -5.65 -37.33
N LEU A 91 4.82 -5.13 -37.16
CA LEU A 91 4.14 -4.38 -38.25
C LEU A 91 4.80 -3.03 -38.50
N PRO A 92 5.07 -2.16 -37.51
CA PRO A 92 5.80 -0.91 -37.74
C PRO A 92 7.16 -1.13 -38.44
N THR A 93 7.94 -2.16 -38.03
CA THR A 93 9.21 -2.50 -38.68
C THR A 93 8.98 -2.88 -40.16
N TYR A 94 7.95 -3.67 -40.45
CA TYR A 94 7.58 -4.02 -41.83
C TYR A 94 7.18 -2.81 -42.63
N LEU A 95 6.41 -1.87 -42.06
CA LEU A 95 6.01 -0.61 -42.75
C LEU A 95 7.22 0.24 -43.13
N MET A 96 8.23 0.34 -42.28
CA MET A 96 9.46 1.08 -42.55
C MET A 96 10.28 0.50 -43.71
N LEU A 97 10.04 -0.74 -44.13
CA LEU A 97 10.73 -1.41 -45.22
C LEU A 97 10.01 -1.25 -46.56
N GLN A 98 8.81 -0.65 -46.58
CA GLN A 98 8.06 -0.42 -47.81
C GLN A 98 8.61 0.79 -48.59
N PRO A 99 8.46 0.84 -49.91
CA PRO A 99 8.88 2.00 -50.70
C PRO A 99 7.98 3.23 -50.52
N ASP A 100 6.84 3.09 -49.88
CA ASP A 100 5.84 4.13 -49.67
C ASP A 100 6.24 5.04 -48.50
N ILE A 101 6.30 6.36 -48.76
CA ILE A 101 6.72 7.38 -47.80
C ILE A 101 5.76 7.47 -46.62
N ALA A 102 4.45 7.32 -46.82
CA ALA A 102 3.45 7.40 -45.77
C ALA A 102 3.58 6.19 -44.82
N MET A 103 3.82 4.98 -45.35
CA MET A 103 4.07 3.78 -44.54
C MET A 103 5.35 3.90 -43.74
N ASN A 104 6.43 4.41 -44.35
CA ASN A 104 7.70 4.66 -43.65
C ASN A 104 7.52 5.64 -42.49
N PHE A 105 6.79 6.73 -42.72
CA PHE A 105 6.49 7.71 -41.67
C PHE A 105 5.69 7.09 -40.53
N CYS A 106 4.61 6.36 -40.83
CA CYS A 106 3.76 5.70 -39.81
C CYS A 106 4.53 4.65 -39.01
N GLY A 107 5.34 3.82 -39.68
CA GLY A 107 6.21 2.84 -39.01
C GLY A 107 7.21 3.48 -38.08
N THR A 108 7.89 4.54 -38.54
CA THR A 108 8.85 5.31 -37.73
C THR A 108 8.18 5.95 -36.54
N ALA A 109 7.04 6.61 -36.72
CA ALA A 109 6.28 7.23 -35.62
C ALA A 109 5.81 6.21 -34.58
N ALA A 110 5.30 5.06 -35.03
CA ALA A 110 4.87 3.99 -34.10
C ALA A 110 6.04 3.43 -33.26
N ILE A 111 7.20 3.21 -33.88
CA ILE A 111 8.40 2.76 -33.15
C ILE A 111 8.88 3.85 -32.19
N ALA A 112 8.93 5.11 -32.60
CA ALA A 112 9.32 6.22 -31.73
C ALA A 112 8.40 6.34 -30.50
N CYS A 113 7.08 6.23 -30.69
CA CYS A 113 6.11 6.20 -29.59
C CYS A 113 6.38 5.02 -28.63
N LEU A 114 6.62 3.82 -29.18
CA LEU A 114 6.96 2.64 -28.37
C LEU A 114 8.25 2.85 -27.56
N LEU A 115 9.31 3.39 -28.15
CA LEU A 115 10.58 3.64 -27.47
C LEU A 115 10.40 4.63 -26.31
N VAL A 116 9.68 5.74 -26.53
CA VAL A 116 9.38 6.71 -25.47
C VAL A 116 8.59 6.06 -24.35
N TRP A 117 7.59 5.25 -24.68
CA TRP A 117 6.79 4.53 -23.72
C TRP A 117 7.63 3.54 -22.89
N LEU A 118 8.50 2.75 -23.53
CA LEU A 118 9.40 1.80 -22.87
C LEU A 118 10.40 2.49 -21.95
N ILE A 119 10.93 3.66 -22.33
CA ILE A 119 11.84 4.45 -21.47
C ILE A 119 11.07 4.99 -20.26
N ARG A 120 9.88 5.59 -20.50
CA ARG A 120 9.05 6.15 -19.44
C ARG A 120 8.60 5.09 -18.42
N ARG A 121 8.32 3.88 -18.90
CA ARG A 121 7.85 2.74 -18.09
C ARG A 121 8.93 1.68 -17.84
N ALA A 122 10.20 2.06 -17.90
CA ALA A 122 11.30 1.15 -17.59
C ALA A 122 11.09 0.53 -16.20
N ASP A 123 10.88 -0.78 -16.16
CA ASP A 123 10.60 -1.51 -14.92
C ASP A 123 11.87 -1.86 -14.15
N VAL A 124 11.67 -2.27 -12.91
CA VAL A 124 12.72 -2.78 -12.04
C VAL A 124 13.03 -4.26 -12.37
N LEU A 125 12.06 -5.00 -12.94
CA LEU A 125 12.27 -6.42 -13.30
C LEU A 125 13.30 -6.56 -14.43
N PRO A 126 14.47 -7.16 -14.16
CA PRO A 126 15.55 -7.28 -15.14
C PRO A 126 15.11 -7.98 -16.42
N MET A 127 14.27 -9.02 -16.30
CA MET A 127 13.80 -9.80 -17.43
C MET A 127 13.03 -8.94 -18.46
N ILE A 128 12.18 -8.03 -18.01
CA ILE A 128 11.41 -7.12 -18.88
C ILE A 128 12.33 -6.10 -19.54
N VAL A 129 13.24 -5.51 -18.76
CA VAL A 129 14.17 -4.49 -19.25
C VAL A 129 15.09 -5.08 -20.34
N PHE A 130 15.78 -6.17 -20.03
CA PHE A 130 16.68 -6.79 -20.99
C PHE A 130 15.93 -7.43 -22.16
N GLY A 131 14.76 -8.02 -21.93
CA GLY A 131 13.92 -8.57 -22.99
C GLY A 131 13.49 -7.50 -24.00
N ASN A 132 13.06 -6.33 -23.56
CA ASN A 132 12.73 -5.21 -24.45
C ASN A 132 13.95 -4.66 -25.19
N MET A 133 15.12 -4.59 -24.53
CA MET A 133 16.38 -4.22 -25.22
C MET A 133 16.71 -5.19 -26.36
N VAL A 134 16.56 -6.50 -26.13
CA VAL A 134 16.78 -7.53 -27.16
C VAL A 134 15.77 -7.38 -28.31
N ILE A 135 14.49 -7.19 -28.02
CA ILE A 135 13.45 -7.00 -29.04
C ILE A 135 13.76 -5.79 -29.94
N ILE A 136 14.14 -4.66 -29.35
CA ILE A 136 14.51 -3.45 -30.11
C ILE A 136 15.78 -3.69 -30.93
N ALA A 137 16.83 -4.31 -30.34
CA ALA A 137 18.07 -4.60 -31.03
C ALA A 137 17.87 -5.54 -32.24
N VAL A 138 17.05 -6.58 -32.07
CA VAL A 138 16.69 -7.50 -33.17
C VAL A 138 15.89 -6.79 -34.26
N SER A 139 14.93 -5.92 -33.90
CA SER A 139 14.17 -5.12 -34.86
C SER A 139 15.08 -4.19 -35.67
N VAL A 140 15.99 -3.46 -35.02
CA VAL A 140 16.95 -2.57 -35.69
C VAL A 140 17.91 -3.37 -36.57
N ALA A 141 18.41 -4.51 -36.09
CA ALA A 141 19.32 -5.37 -36.86
C ALA A 141 18.63 -5.94 -38.11
N SER A 142 17.39 -6.43 -38.00
CA SER A 142 16.63 -6.96 -39.15
C SER A 142 16.37 -5.88 -40.21
N MET A 143 15.98 -4.68 -39.75
CA MET A 143 15.80 -3.52 -40.63
C MET A 143 17.12 -3.13 -41.33
N LEU A 144 18.22 -3.09 -40.59
CA LEU A 144 19.56 -2.77 -41.11
C LEU A 144 19.97 -3.76 -42.18
N VAL A 145 19.86 -5.07 -41.97
CA VAL A 145 20.24 -6.13 -42.92
C VAL A 145 19.46 -5.95 -44.24
N ILE A 146 18.15 -5.74 -44.19
CA ILE A 146 17.31 -5.57 -45.36
C ILE A 146 17.65 -4.25 -46.13
N THR A 147 17.89 -3.16 -45.39
CA THR A 147 18.18 -1.86 -46.02
C THR A 147 19.59 -1.84 -46.62
N LEU A 148 20.57 -2.49 -45.99
CA LEU A 148 21.96 -2.61 -46.54
C LEU A 148 22.00 -3.28 -47.90
N SER A 149 21.06 -4.22 -48.16
CA SER A 149 21.01 -4.90 -49.47
C SER A 149 20.45 -4.00 -50.60
N ARG A 150 19.81 -2.88 -50.24
CA ARG A 150 19.20 -1.93 -51.18
C ARG A 150 20.04 -0.69 -51.47
N VAL A 151 21.13 -0.52 -50.75
CA VAL A 151 22.04 0.63 -50.84
C VAL A 151 23.36 0.19 -51.47
N ASP A 152 23.79 0.83 -52.54
CA ASP A 152 25.04 0.47 -53.22
C ASP A 152 26.25 1.23 -52.71
N PHE A 153 26.06 2.44 -52.17
CA PHE A 153 27.13 3.34 -51.79
C PHE A 153 27.79 2.90 -50.43
N PHE A 154 29.09 2.57 -50.48
CA PHE A 154 29.80 1.98 -49.35
C PHE A 154 29.79 2.87 -48.10
N LEU A 155 30.06 4.18 -48.23
CA LEU A 155 30.06 5.08 -47.08
C LEU A 155 28.68 5.20 -46.44
N ALA A 156 27.59 5.12 -47.24
CA ALA A 156 26.24 5.09 -46.69
C ALA A 156 25.96 3.84 -45.85
N LYS A 157 26.49 2.67 -46.30
CA LYS A 157 26.39 1.42 -45.51
C LYS A 157 27.09 1.57 -44.13
N ILE A 158 28.31 2.14 -44.12
CA ILE A 158 29.01 2.40 -42.88
C ILE A 158 28.23 3.33 -41.99
N ALA A 159 27.74 4.44 -42.52
CA ALA A 159 26.92 5.40 -41.74
C ALA A 159 25.67 4.73 -41.12
N MET A 160 24.97 3.90 -41.90
CA MET A 160 23.79 3.16 -41.41
C MET A 160 24.11 2.22 -40.27
N VAL A 161 25.23 1.48 -40.36
CA VAL A 161 25.71 0.56 -39.30
C VAL A 161 26.04 1.36 -38.05
N LEU A 162 26.79 2.45 -38.15
CA LEU A 162 27.17 3.30 -37.02
C LEU A 162 25.96 3.94 -36.37
N CYS A 163 25.03 4.49 -37.15
CA CYS A 163 23.78 5.06 -36.65
C CYS A 163 22.92 4.01 -35.93
N SER A 164 22.82 2.81 -36.46
CA SER A 164 22.04 1.72 -35.85
C SER A 164 22.64 1.28 -34.51
N ILE A 165 23.97 1.11 -34.45
CA ILE A 165 24.68 0.81 -33.19
C ILE A 165 24.48 1.95 -32.19
N GLY A 166 24.66 3.21 -32.63
CA GLY A 166 24.44 4.38 -31.79
C GLY A 166 23.02 4.47 -31.24
N ALA A 167 22.00 4.22 -32.06
CA ALA A 167 20.61 4.25 -31.66
C ALA A 167 20.29 3.18 -30.60
N VAL A 168 20.75 1.95 -30.81
CA VAL A 168 20.55 0.85 -29.83
C VAL A 168 21.29 1.15 -28.52
N ALA A 169 22.55 1.62 -28.59
CA ALA A 169 23.33 1.98 -27.43
C ALA A 169 22.70 3.12 -26.62
N TYR A 170 22.24 4.17 -27.33
CA TYR A 170 21.57 5.31 -26.70
C TYR A 170 20.26 4.89 -26.03
N TYR A 171 19.43 4.08 -26.72
CA TYR A 171 18.21 3.53 -26.14
C TYR A 171 18.49 2.70 -24.89
N ALA A 172 19.45 1.78 -24.96
CA ALA A 172 19.85 0.96 -23.82
C ALA A 172 20.31 1.82 -22.64
N GLY A 173 21.14 2.83 -22.90
CA GLY A 173 21.60 3.80 -21.90
C GLY A 173 20.42 4.56 -21.27
N ALA A 174 19.49 5.06 -22.06
CA ALA A 174 18.33 5.79 -21.58
C ALA A 174 17.43 4.93 -20.67
N VAL A 175 17.19 3.67 -21.04
CA VAL A 175 16.41 2.72 -20.24
C VAL A 175 17.12 2.40 -18.91
N LEU A 176 18.42 2.16 -18.94
CA LEU A 176 19.21 1.86 -17.73
C LEU A 176 19.26 3.06 -16.77
N ILE A 177 19.43 4.27 -17.31
CA ILE A 177 19.40 5.51 -16.52
C ILE A 177 18.03 5.71 -15.90
N SER A 178 16.95 5.58 -16.68
CA SER A 178 15.57 5.71 -16.18
C SER A 178 15.27 4.69 -15.08
N ARG A 179 15.69 3.44 -15.26
CA ARG A 179 15.57 2.40 -14.24
C ARG A 179 16.32 2.75 -12.96
N ARG A 180 17.58 3.22 -13.08
CA ARG A 180 18.38 3.63 -11.93
C ARG A 180 17.74 4.78 -11.16
N GLN A 181 17.27 5.81 -11.86
CA GLN A 181 16.60 6.95 -11.25
C GLN A 181 15.33 6.53 -10.48
N ARG A 182 14.57 5.56 -10.98
CA ARG A 182 13.41 5.02 -10.27
C ARG A 182 13.78 4.30 -8.99
N ILE A 183 14.78 3.42 -9.06
CA ILE A 183 15.27 2.70 -7.87
C ILE A 183 15.77 3.70 -6.81
N GLU A 184 16.56 4.69 -7.21
CA GLU A 184 17.06 5.74 -6.33
C GLU A 184 15.93 6.59 -5.73
N ALA A 185 14.88 6.89 -6.51
CA ALA A 185 13.70 7.62 -6.03
C ALA A 185 12.88 6.80 -5.02
N GLU A 186 12.66 5.52 -5.28
CA GLU A 186 11.97 4.62 -4.35
C GLU A 186 12.75 4.47 -3.03
N GLU A 187 14.08 4.30 -3.09
CA GLU A 187 14.93 4.24 -1.90
C GLU A 187 14.96 5.57 -1.15
N SER A 188 15.00 6.70 -1.86
CA SER A 188 14.98 8.02 -1.24
C SER A 188 13.66 8.29 -0.53
N ALA A 189 12.54 7.92 -1.15
CA ALA A 189 11.22 8.02 -0.53
C ALA A 189 11.14 7.17 0.74
N TYR A 190 11.63 5.92 0.69
CA TYR A 190 11.67 5.05 1.87
C TYR A 190 12.53 5.65 2.99
N ARG A 191 13.75 6.13 2.68
CA ARG A 191 14.64 6.78 3.65
C ARG A 191 14.01 8.04 4.25
N SER A 192 13.28 8.83 3.45
CA SER A 192 12.57 10.02 3.94
C SER A 192 11.49 9.66 4.96
N ILE A 193 10.70 8.61 4.69
CA ILE A 193 9.68 8.12 5.63
C ILE A 193 10.34 7.62 6.93
N GLU A 194 11.44 6.89 6.83
CA GLU A 194 12.18 6.38 7.99
C GLU A 194 12.80 7.53 8.80
N ALA A 195 13.36 8.54 8.13
CA ALA A 195 13.90 9.74 8.77
C ALA A 195 12.80 10.55 9.49
N GLN A 196 11.63 10.72 8.87
CA GLN A 196 10.46 11.35 9.50
C GLN A 196 9.98 10.56 10.73
N LYS A 197 9.94 9.23 10.64
CA LYS A 197 9.64 8.36 11.78
C LYS A 197 10.66 8.53 12.91
N MET A 198 11.96 8.60 12.57
CA MET A 198 13.03 8.76 13.56
C MET A 198 13.03 10.19 14.19
N GLU A 199 12.73 11.22 13.41
CA GLU A 199 12.56 12.58 13.93
C GLU A 199 11.36 12.67 14.88
N ALA A 200 10.24 12.01 14.54
CA ALA A 200 9.08 11.89 15.42
C ALA A 200 9.45 11.17 16.73
N ILE A 201 10.21 10.07 16.66
CA ILE A 201 10.74 9.34 17.82
C ILE A 201 11.67 10.26 18.65
N GLY A 202 12.54 11.06 18.01
CA GLY A 202 13.43 11.97 18.72
C GLY A 202 12.68 13.08 19.47
N ARG A 203 11.65 13.66 18.87
CA ARG A 203 10.75 14.62 19.55
C ARG A 203 9.99 13.98 20.70
N LEU A 204 9.60 12.72 20.56
CA LEU A 204 8.96 11.93 21.59
C LEU A 204 9.90 11.65 22.78
N ALA A 205 11.16 11.31 22.51
CA ALA A 205 12.11 10.95 23.57
C ALA A 205 12.22 12.07 24.64
N GLY A 206 12.13 13.33 24.22
CA GLY A 206 12.10 14.47 25.16
C GLY A 206 10.84 14.53 26.02
N GLY A 207 9.66 14.36 25.42
CA GLY A 207 8.37 14.35 26.14
C GLY A 207 8.22 13.11 27.04
N VAL A 208 8.61 11.96 26.52
CA VAL A 208 8.57 10.68 27.25
C VAL A 208 9.53 10.67 28.44
N ALA A 209 10.76 11.20 28.28
CA ALA A 209 11.70 11.32 29.40
C ALA A 209 11.12 12.18 30.54
N HIS A 210 10.41 13.26 30.17
CA HIS A 210 9.71 14.10 31.13
C HIS A 210 8.57 13.32 31.84
N ASP A 211 7.72 12.63 31.09
CA ASP A 211 6.59 11.89 31.66
C ASP A 211 7.07 10.68 32.49
N PHE A 212 8.11 9.99 32.04
CA PHE A 212 8.74 8.91 32.82
C PHE A 212 9.33 9.42 34.16
N ASN A 213 10.02 10.58 34.13
CA ASN A 213 10.53 11.22 35.34
C ASN A 213 9.40 11.63 36.29
N ASN A 214 8.25 12.13 35.76
CA ASN A 214 7.09 12.46 36.59
C ASN A 214 6.49 11.21 37.25
N ILE A 215 6.41 10.09 36.55
CA ILE A 215 5.95 8.81 37.07
C ILE A 215 6.89 8.32 38.15
N LEU A 216 8.21 8.34 37.95
CA LEU A 216 9.20 7.95 38.95
C LEU A 216 9.13 8.85 40.18
N THR A 217 9.02 10.17 40.00
CA THR A 217 8.89 11.13 41.10
C THR A 217 7.63 10.87 41.92
N ALA A 218 6.49 10.63 41.26
CA ALA A 218 5.25 10.30 41.96
C ALA A 218 5.35 8.94 42.70
N THR A 219 5.99 7.93 42.08
CA THR A 219 6.18 6.61 42.73
C THR A 219 7.08 6.74 43.94
N LEU A 220 8.27 7.33 43.81
CA LEU A 220 9.23 7.49 44.88
C LEU A 220 8.69 8.40 46.00
N GLY A 221 8.08 9.55 45.66
CA GLY A 221 7.51 10.46 46.64
C GLY A 221 6.42 9.85 47.49
N ASN A 222 5.54 9.01 46.90
CA ASN A 222 4.54 8.30 47.67
C ASN A 222 5.14 7.17 48.55
N LEU A 223 6.22 6.52 48.11
CA LEU A 223 6.94 5.54 48.92
C LEU A 223 7.70 6.21 50.10
N ASP A 224 8.26 7.41 49.89
CA ASP A 224 8.91 8.19 50.94
C ASP A 224 7.88 8.67 51.98
N LEU A 225 6.73 9.19 51.53
CA LEU A 225 5.62 9.61 52.37
C LEU A 225 5.06 8.47 53.23
N TYR A 226 5.09 7.23 52.74
CA TYR A 226 4.66 6.06 53.49
C TYR A 226 5.35 5.92 54.87
N TYR A 227 6.61 6.33 54.96
CA TYR A 227 7.38 6.28 56.22
C TYR A 227 7.10 7.50 57.13
N GLU A 228 6.55 8.59 56.63
CA GLU A 228 6.30 9.80 57.38
C GLU A 228 4.85 9.90 57.92
N VAL A 229 3.89 9.26 57.22
CA VAL A 229 2.47 9.34 57.62
C VAL A 229 2.14 8.48 58.83
N PRO A 230 1.34 8.98 59.79
CA PRO A 230 1.12 8.33 61.07
C PRO A 230 0.11 7.20 61.04
N THR A 231 -0.91 7.26 60.17
CA THR A 231 -2.03 6.31 60.18
C THR A 231 -1.89 5.23 59.10
N GLU A 232 -2.44 4.04 59.41
CA GLU A 232 -2.44 2.90 58.48
C GLU A 232 -3.25 3.18 57.20
N SER A 233 -4.34 3.97 57.29
CA SER A 233 -5.13 4.40 56.15
C SER A 233 -4.32 5.24 55.21
N GLU A 234 -3.60 6.25 55.68
CA GLU A 234 -2.73 7.13 54.86
C GLU A 234 -1.57 6.35 54.23
N ARG A 235 -1.02 5.34 54.93
CA ARG A 235 0.02 4.43 54.38
C ARG A 235 -0.52 3.61 53.23
N ASN A 236 -1.74 3.08 53.32
CA ASN A 236 -2.38 2.33 52.26
C ASN A 236 -2.65 3.23 51.06
N ASP A 237 -3.06 4.47 51.28
CA ASP A 237 -3.26 5.46 50.19
C ASP A 237 -1.94 5.76 49.46
N CYS A 238 -0.84 5.92 50.19
CA CYS A 238 0.51 6.11 49.58
C CYS A 238 0.91 4.92 48.69
N ILE A 239 0.71 3.68 49.17
CA ILE A 239 1.00 2.47 48.39
C ILE A 239 0.13 2.41 47.12
N GLU A 240 -1.17 2.69 47.22
CA GLU A 240 -2.09 2.64 46.06
C GLU A 240 -1.75 3.72 45.02
N GLN A 241 -1.36 4.92 45.46
CA GLN A 241 -0.90 5.97 44.56
C GLN A 241 0.43 5.62 43.89
N ALA A 242 1.39 5.03 44.60
CA ALA A 242 2.64 4.54 44.03
C ALA A 242 2.39 3.43 43.01
N ARG A 243 1.50 2.50 43.30
CA ARG A 243 1.08 1.41 42.41
C ARG A 243 0.43 1.97 41.15
N SER A 244 -0.48 2.91 41.28
CA SER A 244 -1.14 3.59 40.17
C SER A 244 -0.14 4.34 39.26
N ALA A 245 0.86 4.99 39.85
CA ALA A 245 1.93 5.64 39.08
C ALA A 245 2.76 4.61 38.31
N ALA A 246 3.13 3.49 38.91
CA ALA A 246 3.88 2.41 38.23
C ALA A 246 3.10 1.79 37.07
N VAL A 247 1.80 1.55 37.21
CA VAL A 247 0.92 1.05 36.14
C VAL A 247 0.85 2.05 34.96
N ARG A 248 0.82 3.37 35.25
CA ARG A 248 0.93 4.39 34.18
C ARG A 248 2.27 4.32 33.45
N GLY A 249 3.37 4.04 34.18
CA GLY A 249 4.70 3.84 33.59
C GLY A 249 4.76 2.65 32.64
N GLU A 250 4.19 1.53 33.03
CA GLU A 250 4.10 0.33 32.20
C GLU A 250 3.32 0.63 30.91
N ALA A 251 2.17 1.29 31.00
CA ALA A 251 1.37 1.69 29.85
C ALA A 251 2.14 2.64 28.91
N LEU A 252 2.97 3.54 29.43
CA LEU A 252 3.82 4.43 28.64
C LEU A 252 4.89 3.65 27.88
N VAL A 253 5.57 2.70 28.54
CA VAL A 253 6.58 1.84 27.90
C VAL A 253 5.96 0.96 26.81
N GLN A 254 4.81 0.37 27.04
CA GLN A 254 4.10 -0.43 26.03
C GLN A 254 3.74 0.40 24.79
N ARG A 255 3.27 1.64 24.96
CA ARG A 255 2.98 2.57 23.85
C ARG A 255 4.24 2.90 23.04
N LEU A 256 5.38 3.11 23.70
CA LEU A 256 6.67 3.35 23.03
C LEU A 256 7.14 2.16 22.20
N LEU A 257 7.06 0.96 22.77
CA LEU A 257 7.46 -0.26 22.08
C LEU A 257 6.59 -0.53 20.86
N ALA A 258 5.29 -0.27 20.96
CA ALA A 258 4.38 -0.37 19.83
C ALA A 258 4.69 0.64 18.71
N PHE A 259 5.08 1.89 19.06
CA PHE A 259 5.46 2.91 18.08
C PHE A 259 6.84 2.64 17.44
N ALA A 260 7.80 2.12 18.21
CA ALA A 260 9.15 1.80 17.70
C ALA A 260 9.15 0.64 16.67
N GLY A 261 8.03 -0.04 16.48
CA GLY A 261 7.85 -1.11 15.51
C GLY A 261 8.63 -2.36 15.90
N ARG A 262 8.01 -3.28 16.61
CA ARG A 262 8.54 -4.65 16.68
C ARG A 262 8.54 -5.24 15.27
N LYS A 263 9.62 -5.94 14.90
CA LYS A 263 9.67 -6.77 13.69
C LYS A 263 8.41 -7.63 13.63
N ASN A 264 7.71 -7.60 12.51
CA ASN A 264 6.54 -8.43 12.23
C ASN A 264 6.78 -9.86 12.72
N LYS A 265 6.06 -10.27 13.75
CA LYS A 265 5.84 -11.69 14.01
C LYS A 265 5.04 -12.24 12.81
N ALA A 266 5.21 -13.53 12.54
CA ALA A 266 4.46 -14.18 11.48
C ALA A 266 2.94 -13.98 11.70
N THR A 267 2.25 -13.58 10.64
CA THR A 267 0.79 -13.47 10.63
C THR A 267 0.21 -14.88 10.75
N GLU A 268 -0.57 -15.16 11.78
CA GLU A 268 -1.17 -16.45 12.05
C GLU A 268 -2.70 -16.38 11.97
N ARG A 269 -3.33 -17.55 11.90
CA ARG A 269 -4.79 -17.65 11.88
C ARG A 269 -5.33 -17.61 13.30
N HIS A 270 -6.13 -16.61 13.63
CA HIS A 270 -6.77 -16.47 14.94
C HIS A 270 -8.29 -16.41 14.79
N MET A 271 -9.00 -17.03 15.72
CA MET A 271 -10.45 -16.87 15.85
C MET A 271 -10.73 -15.53 16.54
N LEU A 272 -11.61 -14.73 15.96
CA LEU A 272 -11.92 -13.40 16.50
C LEU A 272 -12.57 -13.48 17.90
N VAL A 273 -13.31 -14.56 18.18
CA VAL A 273 -13.90 -14.81 19.49
C VAL A 273 -12.82 -14.87 20.58
N SER A 274 -11.72 -15.62 20.36
CA SER A 274 -10.64 -15.72 21.35
C SER A 274 -9.92 -14.39 21.59
N ILE A 275 -9.81 -13.56 20.55
CA ILE A 275 -9.24 -12.21 20.68
C ILE A 275 -10.16 -11.32 21.55
N PHE A 276 -11.48 -11.39 21.35
CA PHE A 276 -12.44 -10.61 22.12
C PHE A 276 -12.51 -11.06 23.59
N ASP A 277 -12.44 -12.37 23.84
CA ASP A 277 -12.39 -12.91 25.22
C ASP A 277 -11.13 -12.41 25.97
N SER A 278 -9.97 -12.46 25.28
CA SER A 278 -8.72 -11.93 25.84
C SER A 278 -8.79 -10.43 26.09
N LEU A 279 -9.39 -9.69 25.16
CA LEU A 279 -9.56 -8.24 25.25
C LEU A 279 -10.47 -7.85 26.43
N GLU A 280 -11.59 -8.55 26.63
CA GLU A 280 -12.50 -8.29 27.75
C GLU A 280 -11.79 -8.41 29.10
N GLY A 281 -10.96 -9.46 29.27
CA GLY A 281 -10.15 -9.65 30.46
C GLY A 281 -9.16 -8.50 30.71
N LEU A 282 -8.55 -7.98 29.66
CA LEU A 282 -7.61 -6.86 29.73
C LEU A 282 -8.30 -5.51 29.95
N CYS A 283 -9.53 -5.33 29.44
CA CYS A 283 -10.28 -4.08 29.56
C CYS A 283 -10.91 -3.90 30.94
N ARG A 284 -11.37 -4.98 31.59
CA ARG A 284 -12.09 -4.91 32.89
C ARG A 284 -11.41 -4.07 33.97
N PRO A 285 -10.09 -4.21 34.23
CA PRO A 285 -9.43 -3.39 35.25
C PRO A 285 -9.19 -1.94 34.83
N LEU A 286 -9.31 -1.62 33.52
CA LEU A 286 -9.07 -0.29 32.97
C LEU A 286 -10.33 0.58 32.84
N ILE A 287 -11.51 -0.04 32.99
CA ILE A 287 -12.79 0.62 32.76
C ILE A 287 -13.55 0.77 34.09
N PRO A 288 -14.00 1.99 34.44
CA PRO A 288 -14.80 2.22 35.64
C PRO A 288 -16.08 1.36 35.64
N ALA A 289 -16.53 0.94 36.83
CA ALA A 289 -17.74 0.15 36.98
C ALA A 289 -19.02 0.85 36.47
N THR A 290 -18.96 2.17 36.24
CA THR A 290 -20.06 2.99 35.69
C THR A 290 -20.18 2.85 34.17
N ILE A 291 -19.21 2.25 33.48
CA ILE A 291 -19.21 2.03 32.04
C ILE A 291 -19.39 0.55 31.75
N ALA A 292 -20.44 0.19 31.04
CA ALA A 292 -20.69 -1.19 30.64
C ALA A 292 -19.94 -1.53 29.36
N ILE A 293 -19.29 -2.70 29.32
CA ILE A 293 -18.77 -3.29 28.08
C ILE A 293 -19.76 -4.36 27.62
N LYS A 294 -20.19 -4.26 26.36
CA LYS A 294 -21.03 -5.26 25.71
C LYS A 294 -20.27 -5.84 24.52
N VAL A 295 -20.10 -7.14 24.49
CA VAL A 295 -19.61 -7.88 23.32
C VAL A 295 -20.83 -8.52 22.66
N GLU A 296 -21.08 -8.19 21.40
CA GLU A 296 -22.15 -8.84 20.62
C GLU A 296 -21.75 -10.26 20.25
N ASP A 297 -22.72 -11.15 20.09
CA ASP A 297 -22.50 -12.53 19.69
C ASP A 297 -21.80 -12.57 18.32
N LEU A 298 -20.60 -13.18 18.29
CA LEU A 298 -19.82 -13.36 17.07
C LEU A 298 -20.06 -14.75 16.49
N PRO A 299 -20.16 -14.87 15.14
CA PRO A 299 -20.13 -16.16 14.50
C PRO A 299 -18.83 -16.92 14.82
N GLU A 300 -18.93 -18.16 15.29
CA GLU A 300 -17.78 -19.00 15.69
C GLU A 300 -16.69 -19.18 14.62
N ASN A 301 -17.01 -18.94 13.35
CA ASN A 301 -16.14 -19.17 12.22
C ASN A 301 -15.47 -17.89 11.67
N MET A 302 -15.44 -16.79 12.43
CA MET A 302 -14.69 -15.58 12.05
C MET A 302 -13.19 -15.76 12.33
N ILE A 303 -12.41 -15.87 11.26
CA ILE A 303 -10.97 -16.07 11.30
C ILE A 303 -10.28 -14.86 10.66
N VAL A 304 -9.27 -14.32 11.34
CA VAL A 304 -8.40 -13.25 10.83
C VAL A 304 -6.97 -13.77 10.69
N MET A 305 -6.25 -13.29 9.66
CA MET A 305 -4.83 -13.57 9.46
C MET A 305 -4.02 -12.40 9.98
N ILE A 306 -3.49 -12.49 11.21
CA ILE A 306 -2.94 -11.32 11.90
C ILE A 306 -1.97 -11.73 13.03
N ASP A 307 -1.20 -10.77 13.51
CA ASP A 307 -0.48 -10.87 14.78
C ASP A 307 -1.45 -10.55 15.94
N GLU A 308 -1.68 -11.51 16.83
CA GLU A 308 -2.64 -11.41 17.94
C GLU A 308 -2.29 -10.27 18.92
N GLU A 309 -1.01 -10.02 19.17
CA GLU A 309 -0.54 -8.96 20.07
C GLU A 309 -0.87 -7.57 19.48
N ASN A 310 -0.70 -7.43 18.17
CA ASN A 310 -0.96 -6.17 17.47
C ASN A 310 -2.46 -5.84 17.40
N ILE A 311 -3.33 -6.82 17.07
CA ILE A 311 -4.78 -6.57 17.04
C ILE A 311 -5.32 -6.29 18.44
N THR A 312 -4.88 -7.04 19.45
CA THR A 312 -5.27 -6.81 20.85
C THR A 312 -4.90 -5.41 21.31
N THR A 313 -3.68 -4.96 20.97
CA THR A 313 -3.23 -3.59 21.26
C THR A 313 -4.05 -2.54 20.52
N ALA A 314 -4.38 -2.77 19.26
CA ALA A 314 -5.22 -1.86 18.48
C ALA A 314 -6.64 -1.74 19.07
N LEU A 315 -7.28 -2.85 19.38
CA LEU A 315 -8.62 -2.87 19.97
C LEU A 315 -8.63 -2.25 21.38
N LEU A 316 -7.59 -2.53 22.19
CA LEU A 316 -7.44 -1.90 23.51
C LEU A 316 -7.36 -0.38 23.41
N ASN A 317 -6.59 0.15 22.43
CA ASN A 317 -6.52 1.59 22.18
C ASN A 317 -7.89 2.18 21.80
N LEU A 318 -8.70 1.47 20.99
CA LEU A 318 -10.05 1.92 20.65
C LEU A 318 -10.98 1.93 21.88
N VAL A 319 -10.94 0.87 22.70
CA VAL A 319 -11.75 0.77 23.92
C VAL A 319 -11.36 1.83 24.95
N VAL A 320 -10.07 2.10 25.14
CA VAL A 320 -9.58 3.17 26.04
C VAL A 320 -10.00 4.55 25.54
N ASN A 321 -10.00 4.80 24.23
CA ASN A 321 -10.48 6.05 23.67
C ASN A 321 -12.00 6.21 23.85
N ALA A 322 -12.78 5.14 23.66
CA ALA A 322 -14.22 5.11 23.93
C ALA A 322 -14.53 5.42 25.40
N ARG A 323 -13.80 4.75 26.34
CA ARG A 323 -13.91 5.05 27.78
C ARG A 323 -13.66 6.51 28.09
N ASP A 324 -12.62 7.08 27.52
CA ASP A 324 -12.21 8.46 27.81
C ASP A 324 -13.16 9.50 27.18
N ALA A 325 -13.98 9.12 26.20
CA ALA A 325 -15.03 9.94 25.64
C ALA A 325 -16.30 9.96 26.51
N ILE A 326 -16.55 8.91 27.28
CA ILE A 326 -17.73 8.80 28.18
C ILE A 326 -17.45 9.55 29.47
N SER A 327 -18.33 10.50 29.84
CA SER A 327 -18.09 11.40 30.99
C SER A 327 -18.36 10.77 32.35
N GLU A 328 -19.48 10.05 32.55
CA GLU A 328 -19.90 9.49 33.85
C GLU A 328 -20.32 8.03 33.74
N THR A 329 -21.40 7.80 32.98
CA THR A 329 -21.98 6.47 32.77
C THR A 329 -22.19 6.26 31.28
N GLY A 330 -22.01 5.05 30.78
CA GLY A 330 -22.23 4.73 29.39
C GLY A 330 -21.95 3.29 29.02
N THR A 331 -21.95 3.02 27.71
CA THR A 331 -21.78 1.69 27.19
C THR A 331 -20.77 1.70 26.04
N ILE A 332 -19.84 0.78 26.06
CA ILE A 332 -18.93 0.48 24.96
C ILE A 332 -19.38 -0.86 24.35
N THR A 333 -19.73 -0.87 23.09
CA THR A 333 -20.17 -2.07 22.37
C THR A 333 -19.08 -2.51 21.39
N LEU A 334 -18.72 -3.78 21.44
CA LEU A 334 -17.81 -4.45 20.51
C LEU A 334 -18.63 -5.40 19.64
N SER A 335 -18.51 -5.28 18.34
CA SER A 335 -19.16 -6.18 17.37
C SER A 335 -18.26 -6.44 16.18
N ALA A 336 -18.56 -7.51 15.42
CA ALA A 336 -17.91 -7.75 14.15
C ALA A 336 -18.84 -8.43 13.17
N ASP A 337 -18.71 -8.06 11.89
CA ASP A 337 -19.45 -8.68 10.79
C ASP A 337 -18.56 -8.92 9.56
N ARG A 338 -19.04 -9.75 8.63
CA ARG A 338 -18.43 -9.93 7.32
C ARG A 338 -19.02 -8.92 6.35
N GLN A 339 -18.16 -8.14 5.71
CA GLN A 339 -18.58 -7.14 4.74
C GLN A 339 -17.92 -7.38 3.39
N HIS A 340 -18.75 -7.45 2.34
CA HIS A 340 -18.28 -7.46 0.96
C HIS A 340 -18.27 -6.02 0.40
N LEU A 341 -17.10 -5.57 -0.07
CA LEU A 341 -16.94 -4.28 -0.72
C LEU A 341 -16.90 -4.50 -2.25
N PRO A 342 -17.91 -4.08 -2.99
CA PRO A 342 -17.95 -4.27 -4.45
C PRO A 342 -17.07 -3.26 -5.19
N SER A 343 -16.69 -2.16 -4.56
CA SER A 343 -15.84 -1.09 -5.10
C SER A 343 -14.84 -0.61 -4.06
N PRO A 344 -13.77 0.10 -4.47
CA PRO A 344 -12.83 0.70 -3.52
C PRO A 344 -13.56 1.63 -2.54
N LYS A 345 -13.23 1.52 -1.25
CA LYS A 345 -13.78 2.38 -0.19
C LYS A 345 -12.67 3.26 0.37
N VAL A 346 -12.88 4.59 0.32
CA VAL A 346 -11.94 5.54 0.92
C VAL A 346 -12.08 5.48 2.44
N MET A 347 -10.95 5.35 3.13
CA MET A 347 -10.86 5.29 4.59
C MET A 347 -10.55 6.67 5.18
N GLN A 348 -10.54 6.77 6.50
CA GLN A 348 -10.33 8.03 7.22
C GLN A 348 -8.99 8.72 6.92
N ASP A 349 -7.96 7.96 6.57
CA ASP A 349 -6.64 8.46 6.17
C ASP A 349 -6.57 8.95 4.71
N GLY A 350 -7.71 8.99 4.01
CA GLY A 350 -7.81 9.38 2.60
C GLY A 350 -7.39 8.29 1.60
N MET A 351 -6.89 7.14 2.07
CA MET A 351 -6.48 6.05 1.19
C MET A 351 -7.62 5.04 0.99
N PRO A 352 -7.84 4.53 -0.23
CA PRO A 352 -8.83 3.50 -0.49
C PRO A 352 -8.32 2.11 -0.07
N ILE A 353 -9.24 1.26 0.41
CA ILE A 353 -9.06 -0.19 0.45
C ILE A 353 -9.68 -0.81 -0.82
N LEU A 354 -9.12 -1.92 -1.27
CA LEU A 354 -9.52 -2.58 -2.52
C LEU A 354 -10.88 -3.28 -2.37
N PRO A 355 -11.60 -3.53 -3.49
CA PRO A 355 -12.77 -4.39 -3.47
C PRO A 355 -12.41 -5.79 -2.96
N GLY A 356 -13.29 -6.39 -2.15
CA GLY A 356 -13.03 -7.72 -1.58
C GLY A 356 -13.89 -8.01 -0.36
N ASN A 357 -13.60 -9.14 0.28
CA ASN A 357 -14.25 -9.55 1.52
C ASN A 357 -13.42 -9.09 2.71
N TYR A 358 -14.08 -8.49 3.67
CA TYR A 358 -13.47 -7.96 4.90
C TYR A 358 -14.22 -8.46 6.12
N ILE A 359 -13.52 -8.57 7.23
CA ILE A 359 -14.10 -8.58 8.56
C ILE A 359 -14.05 -7.15 9.05
N ARG A 360 -15.21 -6.58 9.38
CA ARG A 360 -15.34 -5.26 9.99
C ARG A 360 -15.54 -5.46 11.48
N ILE A 361 -14.65 -4.90 12.28
CA ILE A 361 -14.73 -4.87 13.73
C ILE A 361 -15.12 -3.46 14.14
N ASP A 362 -16.22 -3.33 14.85
CA ASP A 362 -16.76 -2.06 15.32
C ASP A 362 -16.56 -1.90 16.83
N VAL A 363 -16.03 -0.75 17.24
CA VAL A 363 -16.03 -0.29 18.63
C VAL A 363 -16.93 0.95 18.68
N VAL A 364 -18.01 0.87 19.43
CA VAL A 364 -19.04 1.91 19.53
C VAL A 364 -19.12 2.40 20.95
N ASP A 365 -19.05 3.71 21.16
CA ASP A 365 -19.32 4.38 22.41
C ASP A 365 -20.59 5.24 22.32
N ASP A 366 -21.24 5.51 23.46
CA ASP A 366 -22.37 6.43 23.58
C ASP A 366 -21.94 7.80 24.16
N GLY A 367 -20.70 8.20 23.92
CA GLY A 367 -20.15 9.49 24.29
C GLY A 367 -20.69 10.67 23.45
N PRO A 368 -20.12 11.87 23.59
CA PRO A 368 -20.58 13.09 22.90
C PRO A 368 -20.20 13.17 21.43
N GLY A 369 -19.47 12.16 20.91
CA GLY A 369 -18.95 12.16 19.57
C GLY A 369 -17.76 13.12 19.35
N MET A 370 -17.40 13.32 18.07
CA MET A 370 -16.30 14.19 17.67
C MET A 370 -16.83 15.36 16.83
N GLN A 371 -16.29 16.55 17.06
CA GLN A 371 -16.53 17.72 16.18
C GLN A 371 -15.86 17.51 14.82
N PRO A 372 -16.35 18.13 13.72
CA PRO A 372 -15.78 17.94 12.38
C PRO A 372 -14.30 18.30 12.25
N ASP A 373 -13.85 19.34 12.95
CA ASP A 373 -12.44 19.75 12.99
C ASP A 373 -11.54 18.74 13.72
N VAL A 374 -12.06 18.10 14.78
CA VAL A 374 -11.40 17.01 15.49
C VAL A 374 -11.30 15.79 14.59
N LEU A 375 -12.40 15.41 13.91
CA LEU A 375 -12.45 14.23 13.03
C LEU A 375 -11.47 14.33 11.86
N THR A 376 -11.20 15.52 11.33
CA THR A 376 -10.21 15.69 10.25
C THR A 376 -8.79 15.47 10.71
N ARG A 377 -8.51 15.68 12.00
CA ARG A 377 -7.16 15.65 12.58
C ARG A 377 -6.90 14.43 13.48
N VAL A 378 -7.94 13.62 13.72
CA VAL A 378 -7.91 12.52 14.71
C VAL A 378 -6.83 11.46 14.43
N LEU A 379 -6.35 11.37 13.18
CA LEU A 379 -5.25 10.49 12.77
C LEU A 379 -3.89 11.22 12.69
N GLU A 380 -3.82 12.53 12.97
CA GLU A 380 -2.55 13.22 13.08
C GLU A 380 -1.81 12.75 14.35
N PRO A 381 -0.55 12.32 14.24
CA PRO A 381 0.23 11.96 15.42
C PRO A 381 0.30 13.12 16.42
N PHE A 382 0.13 12.81 17.71
CA PHE A 382 0.12 13.76 18.85
C PHE A 382 -1.08 14.68 18.94
N PHE A 383 -2.01 14.63 18.01
CA PHE A 383 -3.25 15.40 18.15
C PHE A 383 -4.11 14.79 19.25
N THR A 384 -4.48 15.61 20.22
CA THR A 384 -5.35 15.21 21.34
C THR A 384 -6.20 16.39 21.81
N THR A 385 -7.44 16.12 22.17
CA THR A 385 -8.33 17.07 22.83
C THR A 385 -8.28 17.00 24.35
N LYS A 386 -7.51 16.03 24.90
CA LYS A 386 -7.34 15.84 26.33
C LYS A 386 -6.34 16.85 26.93
N PRO A 387 -6.45 17.20 28.20
CA PRO A 387 -5.48 18.04 28.89
C PRO A 387 -4.05 17.48 28.79
N ILE A 388 -3.07 18.39 28.87
CA ILE A 388 -1.64 18.04 28.80
C ILE A 388 -1.33 16.96 29.82
N GLY A 389 -0.70 15.86 29.36
CA GLY A 389 -0.33 14.71 30.20
C GLY A 389 -1.39 13.60 30.31
N LEU A 390 -2.65 13.82 29.88
CA LEU A 390 -3.72 12.81 29.93
C LEU A 390 -4.01 12.13 28.59
N GLY A 391 -3.42 12.63 27.50
CA GLY A 391 -3.56 12.04 26.17
C GLY A 391 -2.25 12.10 25.38
N SER A 392 -1.81 10.95 24.83
CA SER A 392 -0.59 10.89 24.01
C SER A 392 -0.82 11.32 22.55
N GLY A 393 -2.08 11.33 22.08
CA GLY A 393 -2.42 11.55 20.66
C GLY A 393 -1.88 10.49 19.70
N LEU A 394 -1.44 9.32 20.19
CA LEU A 394 -0.83 8.25 19.40
C LEU A 394 -1.74 7.04 19.18
N GLY A 395 -2.78 6.86 19.99
CA GLY A 395 -3.61 5.66 19.96
C GLY A 395 -4.27 5.43 18.60
N LEU A 396 -5.01 6.41 18.07
CA LEU A 396 -5.72 6.27 16.79
C LEU A 396 -4.78 6.22 15.56
N PRO A 397 -3.71 7.05 15.48
CA PRO A 397 -2.68 6.87 14.43
C PRO A 397 -2.06 5.48 14.40
N MET A 398 -1.82 4.86 15.57
CA MET A 398 -1.29 3.49 15.66
C MET A 398 -2.29 2.45 15.13
N VAL A 399 -3.58 2.59 15.49
CA VAL A 399 -4.64 1.72 14.96
C VAL A 399 -4.75 1.85 13.44
N ALA A 400 -4.66 3.06 12.89
CA ALA A 400 -4.68 3.30 11.45
C ALA A 400 -3.48 2.65 10.74
N THR A 401 -2.27 2.80 11.31
CA THR A 401 -1.05 2.15 10.78
C THR A 401 -1.19 0.63 10.79
N PHE A 402 -1.62 0.05 11.91
CA PHE A 402 -1.88 -1.37 12.03
C PHE A 402 -2.89 -1.88 10.98
N ALA A 403 -4.01 -1.16 10.81
CA ALA A 403 -5.02 -1.49 9.82
C ALA A 403 -4.43 -1.52 8.39
N ARG A 404 -3.59 -0.55 8.04
CA ARG A 404 -2.90 -0.47 6.74
C ARG A 404 -1.89 -1.58 6.53
N GLU A 405 -1.05 -1.86 7.51
CA GLU A 405 -0.05 -2.94 7.46
C GLU A 405 -0.72 -4.32 7.31
N SER A 406 -1.95 -4.45 7.85
CA SER A 406 -2.79 -5.64 7.70
C SER A 406 -3.60 -5.68 6.39
N GLY A 407 -3.38 -4.74 5.45
CA GLY A 407 -4.12 -4.69 4.18
C GLY A 407 -5.55 -4.18 4.29
N GLY A 408 -5.91 -3.57 5.41
CA GLY A 408 -7.22 -3.03 5.72
C GLY A 408 -7.26 -1.51 5.84
N GLY A 409 -8.16 -1.00 6.70
CA GLY A 409 -8.31 0.42 6.93
C GLY A 409 -9.20 0.75 8.12
N LEU A 410 -9.26 2.02 8.48
CA LEU A 410 -10.03 2.55 9.60
C LEU A 410 -11.05 3.58 9.11
N ALA A 411 -12.29 3.48 9.60
CA ALA A 411 -13.36 4.43 9.31
C ALA A 411 -14.02 4.90 10.61
N PHE A 412 -14.54 6.12 10.60
CA PHE A 412 -15.25 6.72 11.72
C PHE A 412 -16.65 7.13 11.29
N ASP A 413 -17.61 6.88 12.15
CA ASP A 413 -18.96 7.41 12.08
C ASP A 413 -19.28 8.02 13.46
N THR A 414 -19.48 9.34 13.51
CA THR A 414 -19.60 10.07 14.77
C THR A 414 -20.77 11.04 14.74
N SER A 415 -21.47 11.11 15.86
CA SER A 415 -22.61 12.00 16.07
C SER A 415 -22.64 12.47 17.53
N PRO A 416 -23.48 13.45 17.91
CA PRO A 416 -23.62 13.84 19.31
C PRO A 416 -24.10 12.74 20.28
N SER A 417 -24.49 11.58 19.73
CA SER A 417 -24.93 10.40 20.50
C SER A 417 -23.87 9.29 20.59
N GLY A 418 -22.65 9.52 20.10
CA GLY A 418 -21.56 8.57 20.19
C GLY A 418 -20.65 8.53 18.99
N THR A 419 -19.62 7.71 19.10
CA THR A 419 -18.67 7.41 18.02
C THR A 419 -18.62 5.92 17.76
N LYS A 420 -18.65 5.57 16.47
CA LYS A 420 -18.38 4.23 15.96
C LYS A 420 -17.06 4.25 15.19
N VAL A 421 -16.10 3.47 15.65
CA VAL A 421 -14.83 3.25 14.96
C VAL A 421 -14.85 1.87 14.34
N SER A 422 -14.70 1.80 13.02
CA SER A 422 -14.75 0.56 12.24
C SER A 422 -13.36 0.20 11.71
N LEU A 423 -12.83 -0.93 12.16
CA LEU A 423 -11.57 -1.53 11.69
C LEU A 423 -11.89 -2.59 10.62
N TYR A 424 -11.40 -2.39 9.40
CA TYR A 424 -11.54 -3.33 8.30
C TYR A 424 -10.28 -4.18 8.17
N LEU A 425 -10.41 -5.50 8.20
CA LEU A 425 -9.34 -6.46 7.99
C LEU A 425 -9.71 -7.42 6.86
N PRO A 426 -8.80 -7.78 5.96
CA PRO A 426 -9.09 -8.76 4.91
C PRO A 426 -9.59 -10.07 5.51
N ASN A 427 -10.69 -10.61 4.95
CA ASN A 427 -11.18 -11.94 5.31
C ASN A 427 -10.41 -12.96 4.47
N PRO A 428 -9.63 -13.89 5.08
CA PRO A 428 -8.79 -14.85 4.38
C PRO A 428 -9.57 -15.86 3.53
#